data_dec904700eae87b2607e2d7f739b4532
#
_entry.id   dec904700eae87b2607e2d7f739b4532
#
_cell.length_a   1.000
_cell.length_b   1.000
_cell.length_c   1.000
_cell.angle_alpha   90.00
_cell.angle_beta   90.00
_cell.angle_gamma   90.00
#
_symmetry.space_group_name_H-M   'P 1'
#
loop_
_entity.id
_entity.type
_entity.pdbx_description
1 polymer ?
#
loop_
_entity_poly.entity_id
_entity_poly.type
_entity_poly.pdbx_seq_one_letter_code
_entity_poly.pdbx_strand_id
1 'polypeptide(L)'
;MSDRSDLQVLETTNPPSQPARQTGEFHPGLQLTTDHDLCPGCGEPIALRILLECIEELGLAERSIGVIGIGCYTALTSMIDVDLIQALHGRAPSVATGAKRMQPNN
;
A
#
# COMPACT_ATOMS: atom_id res chain seq x y z
N MET A 1 20.49 -26.18 -32.97
CA MET A 1 21.33 -25.15 -32.31
C MET A 1 20.44 -24.03 -31.92
N SER A 2 19.96 -24.07 -30.69
CA SER A 2 19.04 -23.08 -30.15
C SER A 2 19.84 -21.89 -29.62
N ASP A 3 19.60 -20.73 -30.20
CA ASP A 3 20.25 -19.48 -29.85
C ASP A 3 19.87 -19.07 -28.44
N ARG A 4 20.88 -18.93 -27.56
CA ARG A 4 20.74 -18.56 -26.17
C ARG A 4 20.73 -17.03 -25.94
N SER A 5 20.52 -16.24 -26.98
CA SER A 5 20.65 -14.79 -26.93
C SER A 5 19.39 -14.04 -26.50
N ASP A 6 18.26 -14.73 -26.25
CA ASP A 6 16.99 -14.07 -25.89
C ASP A 6 16.60 -14.13 -24.42
N LEU A 7 17.54 -14.47 -23.54
CA LEU A 7 17.40 -14.16 -22.13
C LEU A 7 17.83 -12.70 -21.89
N GLN A 8 17.07 -11.77 -22.46
CA GLN A 8 17.11 -10.41 -21.97
C GLN A 8 16.64 -10.43 -20.52
N VAL A 9 17.62 -10.31 -19.65
CA VAL A 9 17.43 -9.94 -18.27
C VAL A 9 16.46 -8.76 -18.27
N LEU A 10 15.28 -8.96 -17.73
CA LEU A 10 14.38 -7.86 -17.35
C LEU A 10 15.21 -7.04 -16.36
N GLU A 11 15.91 -6.04 -16.86
CA GLU A 11 16.43 -4.97 -16.02
C GLU A 11 15.23 -4.43 -15.27
N THR A 12 15.18 -4.75 -13.99
CA THR A 12 14.33 -4.03 -13.07
C THR A 12 14.87 -2.61 -13.06
N THR A 13 14.32 -1.77 -13.94
CA THR A 13 14.54 -0.34 -13.85
C THR A 13 13.95 0.08 -12.52
N ASN A 14 14.80 0.16 -11.51
CA ASN A 14 14.46 0.90 -10.31
C ASN A 14 13.94 2.26 -10.77
N PRO A 15 12.78 2.70 -10.29
CA PRO A 15 12.32 4.04 -10.57
C PRO A 15 13.46 5.00 -10.20
N PRO A 16 13.66 6.08 -10.98
CA PRO A 16 14.73 7.03 -10.70
C PRO A 16 14.65 7.44 -9.24
N SER A 17 15.80 7.38 -8.54
CA SER A 17 15.90 7.77 -7.14
C SER A 17 15.23 9.13 -6.96
N GLN A 18 14.17 9.18 -6.19
CA GLN A 18 13.46 10.42 -5.90
C GLN A 18 14.47 11.43 -5.33
N PRO A 19 14.40 12.71 -5.74
CA PRO A 19 15.28 13.73 -5.19
C PRO A 19 15.17 13.74 -3.67
N ALA A 20 16.31 13.87 -3.00
CA ALA A 20 16.38 13.91 -1.55
C ALA A 20 15.33 14.88 -0.99
N ARG A 21 14.53 14.37 -0.08
CA ARG A 21 13.43 15.06 0.58
C ARG A 21 13.90 16.43 1.07
N GLN A 22 13.35 17.48 0.53
CA GLN A 22 13.56 18.81 1.06
C GLN A 22 12.89 18.88 2.43
N THR A 23 13.58 19.42 3.44
CA THR A 23 13.08 19.62 4.81
C THR A 23 12.05 20.76 4.85
N GLY A 24 10.99 20.63 4.06
CA GLY A 24 9.78 21.42 4.16
C GLY A 24 8.73 20.62 4.89
N GLU A 25 7.71 21.25 5.41
CA GLU A 25 6.57 20.58 6.03
C GLU A 25 6.06 19.46 5.12
N PHE A 26 6.23 18.22 5.60
CA PHE A 26 5.75 17.06 4.88
C PHE A 26 4.25 16.94 5.08
N HIS A 27 3.52 17.17 4.03
CA HIS A 27 2.10 16.85 3.95
C HIS A 27 1.93 15.64 3.04
N PRO A 28 1.80 14.42 3.59
CA PRO A 28 1.53 13.24 2.77
C PRO A 28 0.20 13.41 2.03
N GLY A 29 0.18 13.14 0.74
CA GLY A 29 -1.05 13.16 -0.07
C GLY A 29 -2.01 12.05 0.35
N LEU A 30 -1.45 10.90 0.78
CA LEU A 30 -2.22 9.81 1.37
C LEU A 30 -2.33 10.00 2.88
N GLN A 31 -3.42 10.59 3.32
CA GLN A 31 -3.71 10.79 4.73
C GLN A 31 -5.01 10.09 5.12
N LEU A 32 -5.17 9.89 6.43
CA LEU A 32 -6.51 9.67 6.97
C LEU A 32 -7.32 10.95 6.78
N THR A 33 -8.40 10.86 6.03
CA THR A 33 -9.17 12.03 5.56
C THR A 33 -10.04 12.67 6.64
N THR A 34 -10.27 11.98 7.75
CA THR A 34 -11.11 12.47 8.86
C THR A 34 -10.57 11.98 10.21
N ASP A 35 -11.10 12.56 11.28
CA ASP A 35 -10.92 12.02 12.63
C ASP A 35 -11.57 10.63 12.75
N HIS A 36 -10.96 9.77 13.53
CA HIS A 36 -11.42 8.40 13.75
C HIS A 36 -12.01 8.20 15.14
N ASP A 37 -12.95 7.26 15.27
CA ASP A 37 -13.62 6.89 16.52
C ASP A 37 -12.93 5.73 17.28
N LEU A 38 -11.66 5.40 16.94
CA LEU A 38 -10.91 4.39 17.67
C LEU A 38 -10.48 4.92 19.05
N CYS A 39 -10.16 4.00 19.95
CA CYS A 39 -9.80 4.34 21.32
C CYS A 39 -8.67 5.37 21.40
N PRO A 40 -8.72 6.33 22.31
CA PRO A 40 -7.60 7.25 22.57
C PRO A 40 -6.31 6.46 22.85
N GLY A 41 -5.23 6.80 22.16
CA GLY A 41 -3.95 6.10 22.27
C GLY A 41 -3.87 4.75 21.55
N CYS A 42 -4.86 4.40 20.74
CA CYS A 42 -4.81 3.20 19.90
C CYS A 42 -3.65 3.28 18.91
N GLY A 43 -2.90 2.18 18.78
CA GLY A 43 -1.77 2.08 17.83
C GLY A 43 -2.18 1.87 16.38
N GLU A 44 -3.41 1.42 16.11
CA GLU A 44 -3.86 1.11 14.73
C GLU A 44 -3.84 2.32 13.81
N PRO A 45 -4.39 3.49 14.18
CA PRO A 45 -4.31 4.68 13.32
C PRO A 45 -2.88 5.15 13.07
N ILE A 46 -2.01 5.03 14.08
CA ILE A 46 -0.59 5.41 13.98
C ILE A 46 0.11 4.49 12.96
N ALA A 47 -0.08 3.18 13.09
CA ALA A 47 0.51 2.20 12.18
C ALA A 47 0.02 2.40 10.75
N LEU A 48 -1.28 2.65 10.56
CA LEU A 48 -1.87 2.89 9.26
C LEU A 48 -1.33 4.17 8.62
N ARG A 49 -1.22 5.24 9.39
CA ARG A 49 -0.62 6.50 8.92
C ARG A 49 0.81 6.29 8.40
N ILE A 50 1.64 5.60 9.19
CA ILE A 50 3.03 5.30 8.79
C ILE A 50 3.04 4.46 7.50
N LEU A 51 2.15 3.48 7.38
CA LEU A 51 2.02 2.67 6.17
C LEU A 51 1.67 3.52 4.94
N LEU A 52 0.70 4.43 5.06
CA LEU A 52 0.31 5.33 3.96
C LEU A 52 1.45 6.26 3.57
N GLU A 53 2.18 6.81 4.53
CA GLU A 53 3.38 7.63 4.27
C GLU A 53 4.44 6.81 3.50
N CYS A 54 4.68 5.56 3.87
CA CYS A 54 5.62 4.69 3.16
C CYS A 54 5.16 4.39 1.72
N ILE A 55 3.88 4.11 1.50
CA ILE A 55 3.31 3.85 0.18
C ILE A 55 3.52 5.08 -0.73
N GLU A 56 3.28 6.27 -0.19
CA GLU A 56 3.47 7.51 -0.93
C GLU A 56 4.95 7.78 -1.23
N GLU A 57 5.83 7.63 -0.24
CA GLU A 57 7.28 7.81 -0.44
C GLU A 57 7.87 6.88 -1.49
N LEU A 58 7.33 5.67 -1.59
CA LEU A 58 7.74 4.69 -2.59
C LEU A 58 7.07 4.91 -3.95
N GLY A 59 6.15 5.87 -4.08
CA GLY A 59 5.42 6.14 -5.31
C GLY A 59 4.50 4.98 -5.73
N LEU A 60 3.95 4.25 -4.76
CA LEU A 60 3.14 3.06 -5.00
C LEU A 60 1.63 3.30 -4.89
N ALA A 61 1.18 4.53 -4.63
CA ALA A 61 -0.22 4.84 -4.37
C ALA A 61 -1.17 4.29 -5.45
N GLU A 62 -0.88 4.61 -6.72
CA GLU A 62 -1.68 4.19 -7.88
C GLU A 62 -1.64 2.67 -8.18
N ARG A 63 -0.77 1.94 -7.50
CA ARG A 63 -0.52 0.52 -7.73
C ARG A 63 -0.76 -0.33 -6.50
N SER A 64 -1.21 0.28 -5.43
CA SER A 64 -1.48 -0.41 -4.16
C SER A 64 -2.93 -0.81 -4.06
N ILE A 65 -3.16 -2.06 -3.69
CA ILE A 65 -4.47 -2.58 -3.32
C ILE A 65 -4.37 -3.08 -1.89
N GLY A 66 -5.08 -2.44 -0.98
CA GLY A 66 -5.19 -2.90 0.41
C GLY A 66 -6.17 -4.06 0.54
N VAL A 67 -5.80 -5.11 1.24
CA VAL A 67 -6.73 -6.17 1.60
C VAL A 67 -6.85 -6.23 3.11
N ILE A 68 -8.02 -5.89 3.61
CA ILE A 68 -8.29 -5.78 5.04
C ILE A 68 -9.28 -6.84 5.49
N GLY A 69 -9.06 -7.35 6.69
CA GLY A 69 -9.99 -8.26 7.37
C GLY A 69 -11.03 -7.51 8.19
N ILE A 70 -11.45 -8.10 9.28
CA ILE A 70 -12.44 -7.53 10.21
C ILE A 70 -11.77 -7.29 11.56
N GLY A 71 -11.91 -6.08 12.08
CA GLY A 71 -11.38 -5.63 13.36
C GLY A 71 -11.73 -4.18 13.60
N CYS A 72 -11.20 -3.57 14.67
CA CYS A 72 -11.43 -2.14 14.96
C CYS A 72 -10.94 -1.26 13.80
N TYR A 73 -9.85 -1.63 13.16
CA TYR A 73 -9.29 -0.96 11.98
C TYR A 73 -10.25 -0.96 10.77
N THR A 74 -11.28 -1.80 10.76
CA THR A 74 -12.30 -1.76 9.69
C THR A 74 -13.00 -0.40 9.65
N ALA A 75 -13.13 0.29 10.79
CA ALA A 75 -13.68 1.64 10.83
C ALA A 75 -12.81 2.68 10.09
N LEU A 76 -11.54 2.39 9.86
CA LEU A 76 -10.63 3.29 9.15
C LEU A 76 -10.73 3.19 7.62
N THR A 77 -11.45 2.21 7.09
CA THR A 77 -11.46 1.93 5.63
C THR A 77 -12.04 3.04 4.79
N SER A 78 -13.03 3.74 5.30
CA SER A 78 -13.63 4.90 4.63
C SER A 78 -12.75 6.16 4.64
N MET A 79 -11.65 6.11 5.38
CA MET A 79 -10.74 7.25 5.58
C MET A 79 -9.43 7.11 4.80
N ILE A 80 -9.28 6.02 4.04
CA ILE A 80 -8.06 5.68 3.31
C ILE A 80 -8.31 5.88 1.82
N ASP A 81 -7.46 6.67 1.17
CA ASP A 81 -7.52 6.93 -0.26
C ASP A 81 -6.61 5.95 -1.04
N VAL A 82 -6.88 4.67 -0.88
CA VAL A 82 -6.25 3.55 -1.60
C VAL A 82 -7.33 2.54 -1.91
N ASP A 83 -7.26 1.88 -3.05
CA ASP A 83 -8.19 0.81 -3.39
C ASP A 83 -8.17 -0.30 -2.34
N LEU A 84 -9.34 -0.63 -1.80
CA LEU A 84 -9.48 -1.58 -0.72
C LEU A 84 -10.41 -2.74 -1.08
N ILE A 85 -9.97 -3.94 -0.71
CA ILE A 85 -10.79 -5.16 -0.74
C ILE A 85 -11.04 -5.59 0.70
N GLN A 86 -12.30 -5.62 1.12
CA GLN A 86 -12.65 -6.15 2.42
C GLN A 86 -12.82 -7.68 2.36
N ALA A 87 -12.06 -8.40 3.16
CA ALA A 87 -12.12 -9.83 3.29
C ALA A 87 -12.82 -10.24 4.59
N LEU A 88 -13.30 -11.46 4.66
CA LEU A 88 -13.80 -12.03 5.91
C LEU A 88 -12.69 -12.13 6.96
N HIS A 89 -13.09 -12.15 8.23
CA HIS A 89 -12.16 -12.27 9.37
C HIS A 89 -11.18 -13.44 9.17
N GLY A 90 -9.89 -13.16 9.30
CA GLY A 90 -8.81 -14.14 9.11
C GLY A 90 -8.54 -14.55 7.66
N ARG A 91 -9.20 -13.97 6.67
CA ARG A 91 -9.07 -14.34 5.25
C ARG A 91 -8.30 -13.34 4.39
N ALA A 92 -7.90 -12.22 4.94
CA ALA A 92 -7.20 -11.18 4.19
C ALA A 92 -5.93 -11.69 3.46
N PRO A 93 -5.04 -12.50 4.06
CA PRO A 93 -3.85 -13.00 3.37
C PRO A 93 -4.16 -13.87 2.15
N SER A 94 -5.19 -14.71 2.22
CA SER A 94 -5.58 -15.55 1.09
C SER A 94 -6.20 -14.74 -0.05
N VAL A 95 -7.02 -13.75 0.28
CA VAL A 95 -7.60 -12.82 -0.72
C VAL A 95 -6.50 -11.98 -1.35
N ALA A 96 -5.55 -11.46 -0.57
CA ALA A 96 -4.40 -10.71 -1.09
C ALA A 96 -3.55 -11.55 -2.04
N THR A 97 -3.33 -12.83 -1.72
CA THR A 97 -2.60 -13.75 -2.59
C THR A 97 -3.32 -13.93 -3.94
N GLY A 98 -4.63 -14.07 -3.91
CA GLY A 98 -5.45 -14.18 -5.12
C GLY A 98 -5.39 -12.89 -5.96
N ALA A 99 -5.61 -11.74 -5.33
CA ALA A 99 -5.55 -10.44 -5.97
C ALA A 99 -4.18 -10.21 -6.64
N LYS A 100 -3.08 -10.50 -5.93
CA LYS A 100 -1.71 -10.34 -6.46
C LYS A 100 -1.44 -11.24 -7.67
N ARG A 101 -1.99 -12.45 -7.71
CA ARG A 101 -1.85 -13.34 -8.87
C ARG A 101 -2.61 -12.86 -10.09
N MET A 102 -3.74 -12.18 -9.90
CA MET A 102 -4.53 -11.61 -10.98
C MET A 102 -3.96 -10.27 -11.46
N GLN A 103 -3.32 -9.54 -10.58
CA GLN A 103 -2.75 -8.20 -10.81
C GLN A 103 -1.26 -8.19 -10.43
N PRO A 104 -0.39 -8.86 -11.19
CA PRO A 104 1.02 -9.04 -10.81
C PRO A 104 1.81 -7.73 -10.72
N ASN A 105 1.32 -6.67 -11.36
CA ASN A 105 1.96 -5.36 -11.40
C ASN A 105 1.54 -4.40 -10.26
N ASN A 106 0.62 -4.82 -9.41
CA ASN A 106 0.17 -4.05 -8.23
C ASN A 106 0.86 -4.56 -6.97
#